data_8737e04840fcdd9bee02b7940714292c
#
_entry.id   8737e04840fcdd9bee02b7940714292c
#
_cell.length_a   1.000
_cell.length_b   1.000
_cell.length_c   1.000
_cell.angle_alpha   90.00
_cell.angle_beta   90.00
_cell.angle_gamma   90.00
#
_symmetry.space_group_name_H-M   'P 1'
#
loop_
_entity.id
_entity.type
_entity.pdbx_description
1 polymer ?
#
loop_
_entity_poly.entity_id
_entity_poly.type
_entity_poly.pdbx_seq_one_letter_code
_entity_poly.pdbx_strand_id
1 'polypeptide(L)'
;NTELQPGDQFQVLVDKAYRAADAGEGERNDAFSGYGDIQAAIFRNDGRTIEAIRFTPRDGKPAYFDRNGRSLRRLFLKSPLKFDPIVTSGFSMSRMHPVLGERRAHAGVDYRAPVGAPVVAVASGVVLSAGMAGDAGRMVHLRHANGYETEYLHLSSIEVRAGMRVQQGDIIGKVGATGLATGPHLDYRVLQAGRFVNPLTV
;
A
#
# COMPACT_ATOMS: atom_id res chain seq x y z
N ASN A 1 -0.85 16.34 5.96
CA ASN A 1 -2.22 16.24 5.50
C ASN A 1 -2.19 16.38 3.98
N THR A 2 -2.74 15.44 3.24
CA THR A 2 -2.77 15.44 1.77
C THR A 2 -4.21 15.61 1.26
N GLU A 3 -5.11 16.10 2.10
CA GLU A 3 -6.48 16.43 1.70
C GLU A 3 -6.47 17.68 0.83
N LEU A 4 -7.21 17.63 -0.27
CA LEU A 4 -7.38 18.76 -1.17
C LEU A 4 -8.10 19.90 -0.47
N GLN A 5 -7.58 21.09 -0.60
CA GLN A 5 -8.13 22.31 0.00
C GLN A 5 -8.46 23.34 -1.09
N PRO A 6 -9.43 24.24 -0.86
CA PRO A 6 -9.64 25.36 -1.76
C PRO A 6 -8.35 26.20 -1.90
N GLY A 7 -7.94 26.46 -3.13
CA GLY A 7 -6.69 27.17 -3.43
C GLY A 7 -5.52 26.31 -3.85
N ASP A 8 -5.64 24.99 -3.72
CA ASP A 8 -4.64 24.05 -4.23
C ASP A 8 -4.51 24.16 -5.74
N GLN A 9 -3.28 23.99 -6.22
CA GLN A 9 -2.96 24.06 -7.64
C GLN A 9 -2.34 22.75 -8.11
N PHE A 10 -2.81 22.27 -9.25
CA PHE A 10 -2.31 21.08 -9.89
C PHE A 10 -1.95 21.35 -11.35
N GLN A 11 -0.74 21.00 -11.76
CA GLN A 11 -0.27 21.11 -13.14
C GLN A 11 0.29 19.76 -13.57
N VAL A 12 -0.05 19.31 -14.77
CA VAL A 12 0.44 18.07 -15.36
C VAL A 12 0.97 18.27 -16.76
N LEU A 13 2.07 17.60 -17.05
CA LEU A 13 2.54 17.31 -18.39
C LEU A 13 2.17 15.87 -18.72
N VAL A 14 1.31 15.67 -19.72
CA VAL A 14 0.76 14.37 -20.08
C VAL A 14 0.88 14.14 -21.58
N ASP A 15 1.20 12.91 -21.97
CA ASP A 15 1.18 12.50 -23.36
C ASP A 15 -0.26 12.49 -23.87
N LYS A 16 -0.44 12.96 -25.12
CA LYS A 16 -1.71 12.83 -25.84
C LYS A 16 -1.57 11.77 -26.92
N ALA A 17 -2.46 10.83 -26.92
CA ALA A 17 -2.56 9.83 -27.97
C ALA A 17 -3.56 10.27 -29.05
N TYR A 18 -3.15 10.13 -30.29
CA TYR A 18 -4.00 10.41 -31.45
C TYR A 18 -4.09 9.13 -32.28
N ARG A 19 -5.27 8.87 -32.82
CA ARG A 19 -5.47 7.78 -33.77
C ARG A 19 -5.17 8.36 -35.16
N ALA A 20 -4.25 7.73 -35.89
CA ALA A 20 -4.01 8.07 -37.29
C ALA A 20 -5.32 7.85 -38.07
N ALA A 21 -5.72 8.83 -38.87
CA ALA A 21 -6.79 8.63 -39.85
C ALA A 21 -6.31 7.67 -40.91
N ASP A 22 -7.15 6.73 -41.33
CA ASP A 22 -6.87 5.86 -42.50
C ASP A 22 -6.52 6.77 -43.69
N ALA A 23 -5.36 6.51 -44.28
CA ALA A 23 -4.78 7.33 -45.35
C ALA A 23 -5.62 7.27 -46.65
N GLY A 24 -6.64 8.10 -46.70
CA GLY A 24 -7.24 8.62 -47.91
C GLY A 24 -6.72 10.02 -48.19
N GLU A 25 -6.35 10.32 -49.40
CA GLU A 25 -5.75 11.59 -49.82
C GLU A 25 -6.53 12.81 -49.34
N GLY A 26 -5.95 13.59 -48.43
CA GLY A 26 -6.49 14.85 -47.92
C GLY A 26 -6.34 14.97 -46.40
N GLU A 27 -5.78 16.03 -45.94
CA GLU A 27 -5.55 16.53 -44.56
C GLU A 27 -5.56 15.46 -43.44
N ARG A 28 -4.41 15.22 -42.81
CA ARG A 28 -4.27 14.41 -41.60
C ARG A 28 -5.10 15.01 -40.47
N ASN A 29 -6.33 14.56 -40.33
CA ASN A 29 -7.16 14.84 -39.15
C ASN A 29 -6.90 13.71 -38.12
N ASP A 30 -5.80 13.80 -37.37
CA ASP A 30 -5.53 12.91 -36.27
C ASP A 30 -6.58 13.12 -35.17
N ALA A 31 -7.46 12.14 -34.97
CA ALA A 31 -8.48 12.22 -33.94
C ALA A 31 -7.88 11.91 -32.56
N PHE A 32 -8.09 12.82 -31.59
CA PHE A 32 -7.70 12.59 -30.22
C PHE A 32 -8.30 11.28 -29.70
N SER A 33 -7.45 10.36 -29.23
CA SER A 33 -7.86 9.03 -28.75
C SER A 33 -7.74 8.85 -27.23
N GLY A 34 -7.09 9.78 -26.54
CA GLY A 34 -6.97 9.74 -25.07
C GLY A 34 -5.67 10.37 -24.56
N TYR A 35 -5.53 10.30 -23.24
CA TYR A 35 -4.29 10.67 -22.56
C TYR A 35 -3.45 9.42 -22.32
N GLY A 36 -2.13 9.55 -22.49
CA GLY A 36 -1.15 8.54 -22.17
C GLY A 36 -0.54 8.73 -20.78
N ASP A 37 0.76 8.50 -20.66
CA ASP A 37 1.49 8.62 -19.41
C ASP A 37 1.63 10.08 -18.95
N ILE A 38 1.52 10.32 -17.65
CA ILE A 38 1.90 11.59 -17.04
C ILE A 38 3.44 11.63 -16.99
N GLN A 39 4.06 12.59 -17.67
CA GLN A 39 5.51 12.75 -17.73
C GLN A 39 6.03 13.59 -16.55
N ALA A 40 5.26 14.58 -16.11
CA ALA A 40 5.57 15.36 -14.92
C ALA A 40 4.29 15.91 -14.29
N ALA A 41 4.35 16.17 -12.99
CA ALA A 41 3.28 16.83 -12.25
C ALA A 41 3.86 17.77 -11.18
N ILE A 42 3.15 18.86 -10.92
CA ILE A 42 3.41 19.76 -9.79
C ILE A 42 2.11 19.91 -9.03
N PHE A 43 2.16 19.66 -7.74
CA PHE A 43 1.05 19.89 -6.82
C PHE A 43 1.47 20.89 -5.75
N ARG A 44 0.70 21.96 -5.59
CA ARG A 44 0.87 22.96 -4.53
C ARG A 44 -0.30 22.88 -3.58
N ASN A 45 0.00 22.58 -2.32
CA ASN A 45 -0.97 22.42 -1.25
C ASN A 45 -0.39 23.03 0.03
N ASP A 46 -1.12 23.94 0.66
CA ASP A 46 -0.76 24.57 1.93
C ASP A 46 0.71 25.05 1.97
N GLY A 47 1.11 25.82 0.95
CA GLY A 47 2.48 26.36 0.83
C GLY A 47 3.56 25.30 0.51
N ARG A 48 3.21 24.03 0.41
CA ARG A 48 4.14 22.95 -0.01
C ARG A 48 4.02 22.71 -1.51
N THR A 49 5.16 22.45 -2.13
CA THR A 49 5.21 22.04 -3.54
C THR A 49 5.74 20.61 -3.60
N ILE A 50 4.97 19.74 -4.22
CA ILE A 50 5.36 18.37 -4.55
C ILE A 50 5.56 18.32 -6.06
N GLU A 51 6.72 17.89 -6.49
CA GLU A 51 7.05 17.70 -7.90
C GLU A 51 7.28 16.23 -8.19
N ALA A 52 6.74 15.78 -9.30
CA ALA A 52 6.84 14.40 -9.76
C ALA A 52 7.35 14.40 -11.20
N ILE A 53 8.46 13.72 -11.45
CA ILE A 53 9.04 13.56 -12.78
C ILE A 53 9.10 12.06 -13.07
N ARG A 54 8.50 11.64 -14.18
CA ARG A 54 8.55 10.25 -14.63
C ARG A 54 9.93 9.95 -15.20
N PHE A 55 10.54 8.91 -14.68
CA PHE A 55 11.84 8.41 -15.16
C PHE A 55 11.84 6.89 -15.19
N THR A 56 12.48 6.31 -16.19
CA THR A 56 12.67 4.86 -16.30
C THR A 56 14.15 4.54 -16.06
N PRO A 57 14.50 3.95 -14.92
CA PRO A 57 15.86 3.46 -14.67
C PRO A 57 16.26 2.41 -15.72
N ARG A 58 17.58 2.23 -15.97
CA ARG A 58 18.08 1.30 -16.99
C ARG A 58 17.61 -0.14 -16.82
N ASP A 59 17.35 -0.56 -15.60
CA ASP A 59 17.01 -1.93 -15.17
C ASP A 59 15.62 -2.02 -14.53
N GLY A 60 14.82 -0.95 -14.59
CA GLY A 60 13.59 -0.82 -13.83
C GLY A 60 12.35 -0.46 -14.65
N LYS A 61 11.22 -0.48 -13.97
CA LYS A 61 9.93 0.02 -14.48
C LYS A 61 9.88 1.54 -14.32
N PRO A 62 9.11 2.26 -15.16
CA PRO A 62 8.87 3.68 -14.98
C PRO A 62 8.38 3.99 -13.57
N ALA A 63 8.92 5.04 -12.96
CA ALA A 63 8.54 5.51 -11.64
C ALA A 63 8.64 7.05 -11.58
N TYR A 64 8.06 7.64 -10.52
CA TYR A 64 8.11 9.08 -10.31
C TYR A 64 9.14 9.43 -9.24
N PHE A 65 9.88 10.50 -9.51
CA PHE A 65 10.95 11.01 -8.65
C PHE A 65 10.76 12.51 -8.44
N ASP A 66 11.25 13.03 -7.31
CA ASP A 66 11.37 14.47 -7.09
C ASP A 66 12.54 15.06 -7.90
N ARG A 67 12.69 16.40 -7.90
CA ARG A 67 13.78 17.09 -8.58
C ARG A 67 15.18 16.68 -8.14
N ASN A 68 15.31 16.06 -6.95
CA ASN A 68 16.57 15.58 -6.39
C ASN A 68 16.83 14.10 -6.70
N GLY A 69 16.00 13.47 -7.53
CA GLY A 69 16.09 12.06 -7.88
C GLY A 69 15.63 11.10 -6.76
N ARG A 70 14.91 11.58 -5.75
CA ARG A 70 14.33 10.74 -4.72
C ARG A 70 13.02 10.17 -5.23
N SER A 71 12.84 8.86 -5.10
CA SER A 71 11.60 8.19 -5.48
C SER A 71 10.43 8.73 -4.67
N LEU A 72 9.36 9.10 -5.36
CA LEU A 72 8.08 9.50 -4.74
C LEU A 72 7.22 8.30 -4.38
N ARG A 73 7.64 7.10 -4.73
CA ARG A 73 6.99 5.88 -4.29
C ARG A 73 7.16 5.77 -2.78
N ARG A 74 6.07 5.85 -2.03
CA ARG A 74 6.11 5.63 -0.58
C ARG A 74 6.70 4.26 -0.31
N LEU A 75 7.56 4.18 0.71
CA LEU A 75 8.11 2.90 1.14
C LEU A 75 6.97 1.93 1.50
N PHE A 76 5.93 2.45 2.16
CA PHE A 76 4.73 1.71 2.53
C PHE A 76 3.46 2.36 1.96
N LEU A 77 2.48 1.54 1.59
CA LEU A 77 1.10 2.01 1.42
C LEU A 77 0.56 2.47 2.77
N LYS A 78 -0.32 3.45 2.75
CA LYS A 78 -1.01 3.97 3.95
C LYS A 78 -1.80 2.88 4.69
N SER A 79 -2.27 1.87 3.96
CA SER A 79 -3.07 0.76 4.47
C SER A 79 -2.81 -0.51 3.66
N PRO A 80 -2.87 -1.70 4.28
CA PRO A 80 -2.85 -2.98 3.59
C PRO A 80 -4.19 -3.36 2.93
N LEU A 81 -5.21 -2.48 3.01
CA LEU A 81 -6.52 -2.67 2.39
C LEU A 81 -6.71 -1.67 1.24
N LYS A 82 -7.44 -2.07 0.19
CA LYS A 82 -7.67 -1.25 -1.01
C LYS A 82 -8.76 -0.18 -0.84
N PHE A 83 -9.18 0.08 0.39
CA PHE A 83 -10.14 1.13 0.77
C PHE A 83 -9.64 1.80 2.05
N ASP A 84 -10.23 2.92 2.44
CA ASP A 84 -9.90 3.59 3.70
C ASP A 84 -10.50 2.82 4.88
N PRO A 85 -9.69 2.06 5.65
CA PRO A 85 -10.20 1.22 6.71
C PRO A 85 -10.46 2.02 7.98
N ILE A 86 -11.45 1.56 8.74
CA ILE A 86 -11.71 2.07 10.09
C ILE A 86 -10.78 1.34 11.06
N VAL A 87 -9.96 2.09 11.79
CA VAL A 87 -9.16 1.57 12.90
C VAL A 87 -10.09 1.26 14.07
N THR A 88 -10.18 0.00 14.47
CA THR A 88 -10.98 -0.45 15.62
C THR A 88 -10.15 -0.62 16.88
N SER A 89 -8.84 -0.84 16.73
CA SER A 89 -7.90 -0.92 17.84
C SER A 89 -6.51 -0.47 17.39
N GLY A 90 -5.94 0.46 18.14
CA GLY A 90 -4.61 1.01 17.86
C GLY A 90 -3.47 0.21 18.48
N PHE A 91 -2.25 0.53 18.08
CA PHE A 91 -1.02 0.05 18.69
C PHE A 91 -0.93 0.51 20.16
N SER A 92 -0.61 -0.42 21.06
CA SER A 92 -0.46 -0.13 22.49
C SER A 92 0.45 -1.16 23.14
N MET A 93 1.41 -0.71 23.91
CA MET A 93 2.29 -1.61 24.69
C MET A 93 1.59 -2.17 25.95
N SER A 94 0.42 -1.65 26.35
CA SER A 94 -0.33 -2.12 27.50
C SER A 94 -1.80 -1.73 27.40
N ARG A 95 -2.67 -2.66 26.98
CA ARG A 95 -4.13 -2.49 26.99
C ARG A 95 -4.83 -3.69 27.62
N MET A 96 -6.08 -3.49 28.07
CA MET A 96 -6.93 -4.60 28.48
C MET A 96 -7.31 -5.45 27.25
N HIS A 97 -6.98 -6.75 27.27
CA HIS A 97 -7.34 -7.65 26.17
C HIS A 97 -8.84 -7.97 26.24
N PRO A 98 -9.62 -7.74 25.16
CA PRO A 98 -11.08 -7.81 25.22
C PRO A 98 -11.64 -9.23 25.53
N VAL A 99 -10.88 -10.27 25.21
CA VAL A 99 -11.29 -11.69 25.44
C VAL A 99 -10.73 -12.23 26.75
N LEU A 100 -9.47 -11.94 27.06
CA LEU A 100 -8.75 -12.56 28.18
C LEU A 100 -8.87 -11.76 29.48
N GLY A 101 -9.33 -10.49 29.44
CA GLY A 101 -9.44 -9.63 30.60
C GLY A 101 -8.09 -9.24 31.24
N GLU A 102 -6.99 -9.54 30.61
CA GLU A 102 -5.65 -9.25 31.08
C GLU A 102 -5.04 -8.05 30.36
N ARG A 103 -4.07 -7.38 30.97
CA ARG A 103 -3.28 -6.35 30.28
C ARG A 103 -2.27 -7.00 29.35
N ARG A 104 -2.46 -6.82 28.04
CA ARG A 104 -1.54 -7.32 27.00
C ARG A 104 -1.13 -6.19 26.05
N ALA A 105 0.07 -6.31 25.52
CA ALA A 105 0.49 -5.48 24.41
C ALA A 105 -0.33 -5.81 23.16
N HIS A 106 -0.75 -4.79 22.42
CA HIS A 106 -1.25 -4.92 21.05
C HIS A 106 -0.20 -4.36 20.11
N ALA A 107 0.58 -5.24 19.53
CA ALA A 107 1.74 -4.89 18.72
C ALA A 107 1.38 -4.46 17.27
N GLY A 108 0.10 -4.22 17.00
CA GLY A 108 -0.43 -3.90 15.68
C GLY A 108 -1.56 -2.88 15.70
N VAL A 109 -2.22 -2.79 14.57
CA VAL A 109 -3.45 -2.02 14.36
C VAL A 109 -4.51 -2.93 13.77
N ASP A 110 -5.68 -2.97 14.40
CA ASP A 110 -6.83 -3.70 13.90
C ASP A 110 -7.65 -2.83 12.97
N TYR A 111 -7.80 -3.29 11.75
CA TYR A 111 -8.65 -2.66 10.74
C TYR A 111 -9.95 -3.44 10.57
N ARG A 112 -11.09 -2.76 10.75
CA ARG A 112 -12.40 -3.34 10.41
C ARG A 112 -12.48 -3.60 8.92
N ALA A 113 -12.77 -4.84 8.55
CA ALA A 113 -12.99 -5.22 7.16
C ALA A 113 -13.85 -6.49 7.09
N PRO A 114 -14.67 -6.65 6.04
CA PRO A 114 -15.46 -7.86 5.85
C PRO A 114 -14.57 -9.05 5.51
N VAL A 115 -15.03 -10.26 5.86
CA VAL A 115 -14.38 -11.50 5.42
C VAL A 115 -14.27 -11.52 3.91
N GLY A 116 -13.10 -11.93 3.42
CA GLY A 116 -12.83 -12.01 1.98
C GLY A 116 -12.31 -10.71 1.35
N ALA A 117 -12.27 -9.59 2.10
CA ALA A 117 -11.66 -8.36 1.59
C ALA A 117 -10.18 -8.59 1.23
N PRO A 118 -9.71 -8.13 0.06
CA PRO A 118 -8.32 -8.32 -0.35
C PRO A 118 -7.34 -7.61 0.58
N VAL A 119 -6.31 -8.35 1.01
CA VAL A 119 -5.17 -7.83 1.76
C VAL A 119 -3.97 -7.75 0.81
N VAL A 120 -3.30 -6.61 0.79
CA VAL A 120 -2.18 -6.35 -0.11
C VAL A 120 -0.87 -6.13 0.65
N ALA A 121 0.24 -6.48 0.00
CA ALA A 121 1.57 -6.14 0.50
C ALA A 121 1.74 -4.62 0.51
N VAL A 122 2.00 -4.04 1.69
CA VAL A 122 2.19 -2.58 1.83
C VAL A 122 3.47 -2.07 1.18
N ALA A 123 4.45 -2.94 0.98
CA ALA A 123 5.71 -2.67 0.30
C ALA A 123 6.20 -3.91 -0.45
N SER A 124 7.08 -3.72 -1.42
CA SER A 124 7.77 -4.84 -2.07
C SER A 124 8.66 -5.57 -1.07
N GLY A 125 8.75 -6.90 -1.20
CA GLY A 125 9.52 -7.70 -0.26
C GLY A 125 9.56 -9.18 -0.59
N VAL A 126 9.95 -9.96 0.41
CA VAL A 126 10.02 -11.43 0.35
C VAL A 126 9.16 -12.00 1.48
N VAL A 127 8.35 -12.99 1.17
CA VAL A 127 7.55 -13.73 2.14
C VAL A 127 8.49 -14.55 3.03
N LEU A 128 8.53 -14.25 4.33
CA LEU A 128 9.29 -15.03 5.31
C LEU A 128 8.52 -16.29 5.71
N SER A 129 7.23 -16.10 6.00
CA SER A 129 6.33 -17.21 6.34
C SER A 129 4.90 -16.92 5.88
N ALA A 130 4.15 -17.98 5.61
CA ALA A 130 2.76 -17.91 5.22
C ALA A 130 2.08 -19.23 5.65
N GLY A 131 1.11 -19.16 6.58
CA GLY A 131 0.45 -20.35 7.13
C GLY A 131 -0.28 -20.10 8.45
N MET A 132 -0.60 -21.19 9.16
CA MET A 132 -1.18 -21.12 10.50
C MET A 132 -0.11 -20.80 11.54
N ALA A 133 -0.40 -19.87 12.44
CA ALA A 133 0.52 -19.37 13.47
C ALA A 133 -0.18 -19.18 14.82
N GLY A 134 -0.71 -20.26 15.40
CA GLY A 134 -1.36 -20.25 16.70
C GLY A 134 -2.48 -19.20 16.82
N ASP A 135 -2.38 -18.33 17.81
CA ASP A 135 -3.34 -17.24 18.07
C ASP A 135 -3.49 -16.26 16.90
N ALA A 136 -2.46 -16.08 16.09
CA ALA A 136 -2.51 -15.22 14.89
C ALA A 136 -3.38 -15.80 13.76
N GLY A 137 -3.79 -17.07 13.86
CA GLY A 137 -4.53 -17.74 12.82
C GLY A 137 -3.72 -17.92 11.54
N ARG A 138 -4.35 -17.76 10.37
CA ARG A 138 -3.62 -17.67 9.11
C ARG A 138 -2.92 -16.31 9.03
N MET A 139 -1.61 -16.36 8.84
CA MET A 139 -0.74 -15.18 8.85
C MET A 139 0.20 -15.19 7.65
N VAL A 140 0.49 -14.00 7.13
CA VAL A 140 1.60 -13.76 6.21
C VAL A 140 2.58 -12.81 6.88
N HIS A 141 3.87 -13.14 6.79
CA HIS A 141 4.98 -12.32 7.29
C HIS A 141 5.91 -11.97 6.13
N LEU A 142 6.13 -10.69 5.90
CA LEU A 142 6.97 -10.16 4.83
C LEU A 142 8.19 -9.45 5.40
N ARG A 143 9.33 -9.60 4.71
CA ARG A 143 10.52 -8.77 4.92
C ARG A 143 10.68 -7.80 3.76
N HIS A 144 10.86 -6.53 4.09
CA HIS A 144 11.07 -5.42 3.17
C HIS A 144 12.51 -4.90 3.21
N ALA A 145 12.77 -3.86 2.42
CA ALA A 145 14.04 -3.15 2.50
C ALA A 145 14.21 -2.40 3.84
N ASN A 146 15.45 -2.01 4.15
CA ASN A 146 15.80 -1.16 5.29
C ASN A 146 15.43 -1.74 6.67
N GLY A 147 15.39 -3.08 6.80
CA GLY A 147 15.14 -3.76 8.07
C GLY A 147 13.69 -3.69 8.56
N TYR A 148 12.76 -3.38 7.67
CA TYR A 148 11.33 -3.45 7.97
C TYR A 148 10.78 -4.84 7.69
N GLU A 149 9.81 -5.24 8.53
CA GLU A 149 8.98 -6.42 8.32
C GLU A 149 7.51 -6.08 8.59
N THR A 150 6.59 -6.82 7.97
CA THR A 150 5.16 -6.64 8.20
C THR A 150 4.45 -7.98 8.37
N GLU A 151 3.48 -8.01 9.26
CA GLU A 151 2.66 -9.18 9.54
C GLU A 151 1.18 -8.85 9.29
N TYR A 152 0.46 -9.83 8.72
CA TYR A 152 -0.95 -9.75 8.35
C TYR A 152 -1.65 -10.96 8.93
N LEU A 153 -2.47 -10.76 9.96
CA LEU A 153 -3.02 -11.83 10.79
C LEU A 153 -4.52 -12.03 10.53
N HIS A 154 -5.03 -13.14 11.07
CA HIS A 154 -6.43 -13.56 11.07
C HIS A 154 -7.04 -13.76 9.68
N LEU A 155 -6.20 -14.06 8.67
CA LEU A 155 -6.63 -14.19 7.27
C LEU A 155 -7.60 -15.36 7.08
N SER A 156 -8.54 -15.24 6.13
CA SER A 156 -9.40 -16.35 5.67
C SER A 156 -8.71 -17.20 4.61
N SER A 157 -7.88 -16.58 3.75
CA SER A 157 -7.05 -17.28 2.76
C SER A 157 -5.69 -16.60 2.62
N ILE A 158 -4.71 -17.38 2.18
CA ILE A 158 -3.35 -16.93 1.87
C ILE A 158 -3.11 -17.21 0.40
N GLU A 159 -2.61 -16.21 -0.33
CA GLU A 159 -2.39 -16.26 -1.79
C GLU A 159 -0.89 -16.31 -2.15
N VAL A 160 -0.02 -16.41 -1.14
CA VAL A 160 1.43 -16.43 -1.28
C VAL A 160 2.06 -17.56 -0.48
N ARG A 161 3.33 -17.87 -0.73
CA ARG A 161 4.10 -18.89 0.02
C ARG A 161 5.46 -18.36 0.42
N ALA A 162 6.06 -18.94 1.44
CA ALA A 162 7.42 -18.60 1.88
C ALA A 162 8.42 -18.61 0.71
N GLY A 163 9.31 -17.65 0.69
CA GLY A 163 10.29 -17.42 -0.36
C GLY A 163 9.80 -16.65 -1.58
N MET A 164 8.48 -16.44 -1.77
CA MET A 164 7.96 -15.62 -2.88
C MET A 164 8.41 -14.17 -2.74
N ARG A 165 8.73 -13.54 -3.88
CA ARG A 165 8.86 -12.08 -4.01
C ARG A 165 7.50 -11.49 -4.33
N VAL A 166 7.14 -10.42 -3.61
CA VAL A 166 5.92 -9.66 -3.83
C VAL A 166 6.27 -8.21 -4.14
N GLN A 167 5.44 -7.57 -4.95
CA GLN A 167 5.50 -6.14 -5.20
C GLN A 167 4.51 -5.40 -4.28
N GLN A 168 4.77 -4.13 -4.03
CA GLN A 168 3.81 -3.26 -3.34
C GLN A 168 2.46 -3.28 -4.08
N GLY A 169 1.37 -3.58 -3.35
CA GLY A 169 0.01 -3.69 -3.90
C GLY A 169 -0.39 -5.08 -4.38
N ASP A 170 0.52 -6.07 -4.40
CA ASP A 170 0.16 -7.45 -4.71
C ASP A 170 -0.78 -8.02 -3.65
N ILE A 171 -1.80 -8.77 -4.06
CA ILE A 171 -2.70 -9.47 -3.13
C ILE A 171 -1.93 -10.62 -2.50
N ILE A 172 -1.90 -10.66 -1.16
CA ILE A 172 -1.20 -11.68 -0.38
C ILE A 172 -2.15 -12.58 0.40
N GLY A 173 -3.42 -12.20 0.53
CA GLY A 173 -4.44 -12.95 1.23
C GLY A 173 -5.75 -12.19 1.29
N LYS A 174 -6.67 -12.71 2.11
CA LYS A 174 -7.99 -12.11 2.34
C LYS A 174 -8.29 -12.03 3.83
N VAL A 175 -8.97 -10.97 4.24
CA VAL A 175 -9.43 -10.78 5.62
C VAL A 175 -10.29 -11.95 6.09
N GLY A 176 -10.14 -12.32 7.33
CA GLY A 176 -10.89 -13.38 7.98
C GLY A 176 -11.12 -13.13 9.47
N ALA A 177 -11.25 -14.23 10.21
CA ALA A 177 -11.39 -14.25 11.66
C ALA A 177 -10.78 -15.55 12.22
N THR A 178 -9.65 -16.01 11.66
CA THR A 178 -8.97 -17.23 12.10
C THR A 178 -8.08 -16.96 13.31
N GLY A 179 -7.83 -17.96 14.15
CA GLY A 179 -7.06 -17.81 15.38
C GLY A 179 -7.85 -17.12 16.49
N LEU A 180 -7.17 -16.35 17.34
CA LEU A 180 -7.79 -15.64 18.47
C LEU A 180 -8.36 -14.28 18.03
N ALA A 181 -9.43 -14.32 17.26
CA ALA A 181 -10.15 -13.14 16.77
C ALA A 181 -11.57 -13.10 17.30
N THR A 182 -12.06 -11.93 17.72
CA THR A 182 -13.45 -11.72 18.18
C THR A 182 -14.46 -11.55 17.07
N GLY A 183 -13.99 -11.31 15.86
CA GLY A 183 -14.78 -11.09 14.65
C GLY A 183 -13.91 -10.73 13.46
N PRO A 184 -14.51 -10.52 12.28
CA PRO A 184 -13.75 -10.21 11.07
C PRO A 184 -12.99 -8.89 11.20
N HIS A 185 -11.66 -8.96 11.06
CA HIS A 185 -10.74 -7.81 11.02
C HIS A 185 -9.39 -8.24 10.47
N LEU A 186 -8.54 -7.28 10.18
CA LEU A 186 -7.12 -7.48 9.88
C LEU A 186 -6.31 -6.88 11.02
N ASP A 187 -5.55 -7.71 11.76
CA ASP A 187 -4.46 -7.25 12.63
C ASP A 187 -3.22 -7.07 11.75
N TYR A 188 -2.78 -5.82 11.63
CA TYR A 188 -1.62 -5.43 10.83
C TYR A 188 -0.51 -4.91 11.72
N ARG A 189 0.68 -5.46 11.56
CA ARG A 189 1.85 -5.15 12.39
C ARG A 189 3.03 -4.75 11.55
N VAL A 190 3.85 -3.85 12.08
CA VAL A 190 5.11 -3.42 11.49
C VAL A 190 6.23 -3.63 12.51
N LEU A 191 7.32 -4.22 12.03
CA LEU A 191 8.56 -4.31 12.78
C LEU A 191 9.64 -3.48 12.08
N GLN A 192 10.47 -2.84 12.87
CA GLN A 192 11.70 -2.19 12.42
C GLN A 192 12.86 -2.72 13.24
N ALA A 193 13.85 -3.32 12.59
CA ALA A 193 14.99 -3.96 13.23
C ALA A 193 14.56 -4.96 14.35
N GLY A 194 13.52 -5.77 14.07
CA GLY A 194 12.99 -6.79 14.97
C GLY A 194 12.13 -6.27 16.13
N ARG A 195 11.79 -4.98 16.17
CA ARG A 195 10.94 -4.39 17.21
C ARG A 195 9.62 -3.90 16.60
N PHE A 196 8.50 -4.22 17.25
CA PHE A 196 7.22 -3.69 16.85
C PHE A 196 7.17 -2.18 17.00
N VAL A 197 6.70 -1.50 15.95
CA VAL A 197 6.50 -0.05 15.89
C VAL A 197 5.05 0.24 15.53
N ASN A 198 4.58 1.47 15.85
CA ASN A 198 3.21 1.85 15.52
C ASN A 198 3.02 1.96 14.00
N PRO A 199 2.18 1.11 13.37
CA PRO A 199 1.96 1.11 11.93
C PRO A 199 1.42 2.43 11.36
N LEU A 200 0.76 3.24 12.18
CA LEU A 200 0.17 4.53 11.75
C LEU A 200 1.21 5.66 11.64
N THR A 201 2.45 5.43 12.06
CA THR A 201 3.52 6.45 12.07
C THR A 201 4.67 6.15 11.13
N VAL A 202 4.59 5.04 10.37
CA VAL A 202 5.63 4.56 9.44
C VAL A 202 5.36 5.01 8.01
#